data_3b6e9713956ed268f8a979822e594115
#
_entry.id   3b6e9713956ed268f8a979822e594115
#
_cell.length_a   1.000
_cell.length_b   1.000
_cell.length_c   1.000
_cell.angle_alpha   90.00
_cell.angle_beta   90.00
_cell.angle_gamma   90.00
#
_symmetry.space_group_name_H-M   'P 1'
#
loop_
_entity.id
_entity.type
_entity.pdbx_description
1 polymer ?
#
loop_
_entity_poly.entity_id
_entity_poly.type
_entity_poly.pdbx_seq_one_letter_code
_entity_poly.pdbx_strand_id
1 'polypeptide(L)'
;DQQIDYDKFYLYSLITHSTAIEGSTITEVENQIMFDHGVTIKGKSLEEQSMNLDLKVAYEKAIEYARNHTPITIDLLINLSALLMKNTGK
;
A
#
# COMPACT_ATOMS: atom_id res chain seq x y z
N ASP A 1 7.99 -18.50 -2.29
CA ASP A 1 8.02 -18.56 -3.71
C ASP A 1 8.39 -17.20 -4.29
N GLN A 2 9.27 -17.19 -5.28
CA GLN A 2 9.83 -15.96 -5.83
C GLN A 2 8.75 -15.04 -6.42
N GLN A 3 7.77 -15.60 -7.07
CA GLN A 3 6.71 -14.81 -7.69
C GLN A 3 5.86 -14.10 -6.64
N ILE A 4 5.56 -14.77 -5.54
CA ILE A 4 4.78 -14.19 -4.45
C ILE A 4 5.56 -13.04 -3.82
N ASP A 5 6.86 -13.22 -3.60
CA ASP A 5 7.70 -12.16 -3.03
C ASP A 5 7.79 -10.97 -3.95
N TYR A 6 7.90 -11.22 -5.26
CA TYR A 6 7.95 -10.17 -6.26
C TYR A 6 6.65 -9.33 -6.22
N ASP A 7 5.51 -10.00 -6.18
CA ASP A 7 4.21 -9.31 -6.13
C ASP A 7 4.06 -8.49 -4.86
N LYS A 8 4.56 -9.00 -3.75
CA LYS A 8 4.53 -8.31 -2.46
C LYS A 8 5.34 -7.01 -2.53
N PHE A 9 6.54 -7.06 -3.05
CA PHE A 9 7.38 -5.87 -3.17
C PHE A 9 6.78 -4.85 -4.13
N TYR A 10 6.16 -5.33 -5.17
CA TYR A 10 5.46 -4.46 -6.11
C TYR A 10 4.34 -3.69 -5.41
N LEU A 11 3.56 -4.41 -4.61
CA LEU A 11 2.49 -3.80 -3.83
C LEU A 11 3.04 -2.77 -2.84
N TYR A 12 4.11 -3.09 -2.17
CA TYR A 12 4.72 -2.17 -1.20
C TYR A 12 5.24 -0.91 -1.88
N SER A 13 5.83 -1.06 -3.05
CA SER A 13 6.28 0.07 -3.85
C SER A 13 5.10 0.98 -4.23
N LEU A 14 4.02 0.37 -4.67
CA LEU A 14 2.82 1.12 -5.07
C LEU A 14 2.23 1.89 -3.89
N ILE A 15 2.14 1.26 -2.73
CA ILE A 15 1.65 1.92 -1.52
C ILE A 15 2.54 3.11 -1.16
N THR A 16 3.85 2.91 -1.19
CA THR A 16 4.81 3.94 -0.82
C THR A 16 4.69 5.16 -1.72
N HIS A 17 4.63 4.92 -3.02
CA HIS A 17 4.52 6.02 -3.98
C HIS A 17 3.17 6.73 -3.91
N SER A 18 2.11 5.98 -3.71
CA SER A 18 0.77 6.56 -3.61
C SER A 18 0.61 7.44 -2.39
N THR A 19 1.11 6.99 -1.24
CA THR A 19 1.00 7.77 -0.01
C THR A 19 1.96 8.97 -0.02
N ALA A 20 3.08 8.87 -0.74
CA ALA A 20 4.01 9.98 -0.86
C ALA A 20 3.34 11.19 -1.51
N ILE A 21 2.43 10.98 -2.43
CA ILE A 21 1.68 12.07 -3.07
C ILE A 21 0.86 12.83 -2.03
N GLU A 22 0.42 12.14 -0.98
CA GLU A 22 -0.38 12.73 0.10
C GLU A 22 0.48 13.19 1.28
N GLY A 23 1.78 13.23 1.11
CA GLY A 23 2.69 13.77 2.10
C GLY A 23 3.40 12.75 2.99
N SER A 24 3.23 11.46 2.75
CA SER A 24 3.95 10.45 3.52
C SER A 24 5.43 10.49 3.18
N THR A 25 6.27 10.39 4.21
CA THR A 25 7.72 10.32 4.05
C THR A 25 8.25 8.90 4.32
N ILE A 26 7.35 7.95 4.55
CA ILE A 26 7.75 6.57 4.81
C ILE A 26 8.30 5.95 3.54
N THR A 27 9.48 5.37 3.63
CA THR A 27 10.16 4.76 2.48
C THR A 27 9.64 3.34 2.24
N GLU A 28 9.99 2.80 1.07
CA GLU A 28 9.63 1.44 0.71
C GLU A 28 10.18 0.42 1.70
N VAL A 29 11.44 0.60 2.11
CA VAL A 29 12.08 -0.29 3.10
C VAL A 29 11.37 -0.19 4.44
N GLU A 30 11.03 1.02 4.87
CA GLU A 30 10.30 1.21 6.12
C GLU A 30 8.93 0.56 6.08
N ASN A 31 8.21 0.69 4.98
CA ASN A 31 6.93 0.02 4.81
C ASN A 31 7.09 -1.50 4.86
N GLN A 32 8.12 -2.03 4.21
CA GLN A 32 8.40 -3.45 4.25
C GLN A 32 8.59 -3.93 5.70
N ILE A 33 9.36 -3.20 6.48
CA ILE A 33 9.60 -3.54 7.89
C ILE A 33 8.30 -3.47 8.68
N MET A 34 7.55 -2.39 8.50
CA MET A 34 6.30 -2.18 9.22
C MET A 34 5.27 -3.26 8.88
N PHE A 35 5.13 -3.56 7.60
CA PHE A 35 4.13 -4.53 7.14
C PHE A 35 4.50 -5.97 7.48
N ASP A 36 5.78 -6.32 7.32
CA ASP A 36 6.22 -7.70 7.51
C ASP A 36 6.36 -8.07 8.99
N HIS A 37 6.69 -7.10 9.84
CA HIS A 37 7.00 -7.38 11.24
C HIS A 37 5.98 -6.78 12.22
N GLY A 38 5.03 -6.01 11.74
CA GLY A 38 3.99 -5.44 12.59
C GLY A 38 4.52 -4.42 13.59
N VAL A 39 5.58 -3.72 13.25
CA VAL A 39 6.19 -2.72 14.11
C VAL A 39 5.94 -1.32 13.60
N THR A 40 6.10 -0.33 14.48
CA THR A 40 6.02 1.07 14.08
C THR A 40 7.41 1.57 13.69
N ILE A 41 7.45 2.64 12.90
CA ILE A 41 8.70 3.23 12.42
C ILE A 41 8.99 4.47 13.25
N LYS A 42 10.13 4.46 13.92
CA LYS A 42 10.57 5.56 14.75
C LYS A 42 10.82 6.81 13.89
N GLY A 43 10.34 7.93 14.36
CA GLY A 43 10.56 9.20 13.68
C GLY A 43 9.52 9.55 12.64
N LYS A 44 8.54 8.68 12.43
CA LYS A 44 7.43 8.94 11.50
C LYS A 44 6.15 9.17 12.28
N SER A 45 5.27 10.01 11.75
CA SER A 45 4.01 10.30 12.44
C SER A 45 3.08 9.09 12.41
N LEU A 46 2.20 9.01 13.41
CA LEU A 46 1.18 7.98 13.42
C LEU A 46 0.23 8.12 12.24
N GLU A 47 -0.03 9.36 11.83
CA GLU A 47 -0.92 9.63 10.71
C GLU A 47 -0.36 9.03 9.42
N GLU A 48 0.92 9.24 9.11
CA GLU A 48 1.49 8.68 7.89
C GLU A 48 1.64 7.16 7.97
N GLN A 49 1.90 6.62 9.16
CA GLN A 49 1.95 5.17 9.33
C GLN A 49 0.57 4.55 9.12
N SER A 50 -0.48 5.16 9.69
CA SER A 50 -1.85 4.69 9.50
C SER A 50 -2.28 4.76 8.04
N MET A 51 -1.91 5.84 7.35
CA MET A 51 -2.23 5.99 5.93
C MET A 51 -1.67 4.83 5.11
N ASN A 52 -0.42 4.47 5.36
CA ASN A 52 0.21 3.36 4.63
C ASN A 52 -0.41 2.01 4.99
N LEU A 53 -0.70 1.78 6.27
CA LEU A 53 -1.35 0.54 6.72
C LEU A 53 -2.76 0.40 6.15
N ASP A 54 -3.52 1.48 6.16
CA ASP A 54 -4.90 1.46 5.66
C ASP A 54 -4.93 1.16 4.17
N LEU A 55 -3.99 1.74 3.42
CA LEU A 55 -3.93 1.49 1.98
C LEU A 55 -3.53 0.05 1.70
N LYS A 56 -2.60 -0.51 2.50
CA LYS A 56 -2.23 -1.91 2.37
C LYS A 56 -3.44 -2.82 2.55
N VAL A 57 -4.22 -2.59 3.61
CA VAL A 57 -5.42 -3.39 3.88
C VAL A 57 -6.42 -3.26 2.74
N ALA A 58 -6.61 -2.05 2.24
CA ALA A 58 -7.55 -1.81 1.14
C ALA A 58 -7.13 -2.55 -0.12
N TYR A 59 -5.85 -2.51 -0.45
CA TYR A 59 -5.34 -3.23 -1.62
C TYR A 59 -5.48 -4.74 -1.46
N GLU A 60 -5.18 -5.26 -0.28
CA GLU A 60 -5.29 -6.70 -0.04
C GLU A 60 -6.73 -7.18 -0.22
N LYS A 61 -7.69 -6.40 0.28
CA LYS A 61 -9.10 -6.72 0.10
C LYS A 61 -9.54 -6.63 -1.36
N ALA A 62 -9.04 -5.62 -2.07
CA ALA A 62 -9.37 -5.46 -3.49
C ALA A 62 -8.77 -6.61 -4.32
N ILE A 63 -7.54 -7.02 -4.00
CA ILE A 63 -6.88 -8.12 -4.70
C ILE A 63 -7.64 -9.42 -4.45
N GLU A 64 -8.04 -9.67 -3.22
CA GLU A 64 -8.80 -10.86 -2.88
C GLU A 64 -10.13 -10.90 -3.65
N TYR A 65 -10.83 -9.78 -3.70
CA TYR A 65 -12.08 -9.67 -4.46
C TYR A 65 -11.81 -9.92 -5.94
N ALA A 66 -10.80 -9.28 -6.50
CA ALA A 66 -10.52 -9.34 -7.93
C ALA A 66 -10.09 -10.73 -8.40
N ARG A 67 -9.44 -11.51 -7.52
CA ARG A 67 -9.07 -12.89 -7.88
C ARG A 67 -10.26 -13.72 -8.30
N ASN A 68 -11.44 -13.41 -7.76
CA ASN A 68 -12.65 -14.18 -8.02
C ASN A 68 -13.55 -13.52 -9.06
N HIS A 69 -13.28 -12.28 -9.47
CA HIS A 69 -14.21 -11.51 -10.31
C HIS A 69 -13.55 -10.86 -11.51
N THR A 70 -12.38 -10.26 -11.32
CA THR A 70 -11.76 -9.44 -12.36
C THR A 70 -10.24 -9.64 -12.33
N PRO A 71 -9.58 -9.79 -13.50
CA PRO A 71 -8.12 -9.86 -13.53
C PRO A 71 -7.49 -8.62 -12.88
N ILE A 72 -6.43 -8.87 -12.11
CA ILE A 72 -5.71 -7.79 -11.45
C ILE A 72 -4.66 -7.23 -12.41
N THR A 73 -4.67 -5.92 -12.60
CA THR A 73 -3.66 -5.22 -13.38
C THR A 73 -3.07 -4.09 -12.55
N ILE A 74 -1.90 -3.63 -12.97
CA ILE A 74 -1.26 -2.48 -12.32
C ILE A 74 -2.14 -1.24 -12.47
N ASP A 75 -2.74 -1.06 -13.63
CA ASP A 75 -3.63 0.08 -13.86
C ASP A 75 -4.81 0.07 -12.90
N LEU A 76 -5.36 -1.10 -12.63
CA LEU A 76 -6.45 -1.24 -11.66
C LEU A 76 -6.00 -0.81 -10.27
N LEU A 77 -4.82 -1.24 -9.85
CA LEU A 77 -4.29 -0.88 -8.54
C LEU A 77 -4.00 0.61 -8.44
N ILE A 78 -3.44 1.21 -9.50
CA ILE A 78 -3.17 2.64 -9.53
C ILE A 78 -4.47 3.44 -9.44
N ASN A 79 -5.49 3.03 -10.19
CA ASN A 79 -6.78 3.72 -10.17
C ASN A 79 -7.45 3.60 -8.81
N LEU A 80 -7.36 2.43 -8.19
CA LEU A 80 -7.91 2.22 -6.85
C LEU A 80 -7.18 3.09 -5.83
N SER A 81 -5.87 3.17 -5.94
CA SER A 81 -5.05 4.00 -5.06
C SER A 81 -5.45 5.48 -5.15
N ALA A 82 -5.59 5.98 -6.38
CA ALA A 82 -5.97 7.36 -6.60
C ALA A 82 -7.35 7.67 -5.98
N LEU A 83 -8.28 6.74 -6.14
CA LEU A 83 -9.63 6.90 -5.59
C LEU A 83 -9.62 6.93 -4.06
N LEU A 84 -8.89 6.00 -3.45
CA LEU A 84 -8.80 5.90 -2.00
C LEU A 84 -8.11 7.13 -1.39
N MET A 85 -7.04 7.58 -2.01
CA MET A 85 -6.32 8.76 -1.53
C MET A 85 -7.18 10.02 -1.66
N LYS A 86 -7.97 10.13 -2.70
CA LYS A 86 -8.88 11.26 -2.88
C LYS A 86 -9.87 11.36 -1.73
N ASN A 87 -10.33 10.21 -1.22
CA ASN A 87 -11.31 10.19 -0.15
C ASN A 87 -10.68 10.40 1.24
N THR A 88 -9.43 10.02 1.42
CA THR A 88 -8.77 10.09 2.72
C THR A 88 -7.81 11.27 2.86
N GLY A 89 -7.37 11.84 1.76
CA GLY A 89 -6.37 12.91 1.73
C GLY A 89 -6.92 14.29 2.02
N LYS A 90 -7.99 14.37 2.70
CA LYS A 90 -8.58 15.66 3.06
C LYS A 90 -8.00 16.17 4.38
#